data_4b0f472d3de4c6ea166728674b9f986e
#
_entry.id   4b0f472d3de4c6ea166728674b9f986e
#
_cell.length_a   1.000
_cell.length_b   1.000
_cell.length_c   1.000
_cell.angle_alpha   90.00
_cell.angle_beta   90.00
_cell.angle_gamma   90.00
#
_symmetry.space_group_name_H-M   'P 1'
#
loop_
_entity.id
_entity.type
_entity.pdbx_description
1 polymer ?
#
loop_
_entity_poly.entity_id
_entity_poly.type
_entity_poly.pdbx_seq_one_letter_code
_entity_poly.pdbx_strand_id
1 'polypeptide(L)'
;MRTIFTLLVGVVAMVCTGCEVDDTELTNHKTYTLYDEISALEISNGVDVVVDDALPHDQVYALTNAKNFNRLNIEVIDGTLHIGVSISIFGHNCCLVYVPSLAYESVEIGGCSDFSWDNCNSDVLSISVSGGSDCYIKGVAQKLSIDSSGGADAECSELEAEDVTINASGGSDVDAVANSTLSLRASGGADVHIKGNPQIVHWDVSGSADVEFN
;
A
#
# COMPACT_ATOMS: atom_id res chain seq x y z
N MET A 1 -28.53 17.66 22.96
CA MET A 1 -27.74 18.55 22.11
C MET A 1 -26.70 17.64 21.46
N ARG A 2 -26.95 17.18 20.24
CA ARG A 2 -26.05 16.26 19.52
C ARG A 2 -25.09 17.14 18.70
N THR A 3 -23.84 17.12 19.06
CA THR A 3 -22.77 17.79 18.33
C THR A 3 -22.46 16.98 17.11
N ILE A 4 -22.79 17.49 15.94
CA ILE A 4 -22.40 16.91 14.64
C ILE A 4 -20.93 17.29 14.44
N PHE A 5 -20.03 16.31 14.55
CA PHE A 5 -18.65 16.46 14.13
C PHE A 5 -18.65 16.34 12.59
N THR A 6 -18.48 17.48 11.94
CA THR A 6 -18.21 17.52 10.50
C THR A 6 -16.72 17.23 10.33
N LEU A 7 -16.39 15.98 10.02
CA LEU A 7 -15.04 15.58 9.65
C LEU A 7 -14.77 16.14 8.25
N LEU A 8 -13.89 17.12 8.16
CA LEU A 8 -13.39 17.65 6.89
C LEU A 8 -12.32 16.65 6.40
N VAL A 9 -12.75 15.65 5.64
CA VAL A 9 -11.85 14.72 4.97
C VAL A 9 -11.19 15.47 3.81
N GLY A 10 -9.91 15.78 3.96
CA GLY A 10 -9.09 16.24 2.85
C GLY A 10 -8.89 15.07 1.89
N VAL A 11 -9.66 15.02 0.83
CA VAL A 11 -9.48 14.05 -0.25
C VAL A 11 -8.19 14.38 -0.97
N VAL A 12 -7.13 13.64 -0.71
CA VAL A 12 -5.99 13.58 -1.62
C VAL A 12 -6.42 12.65 -2.75
N ALA A 13 -6.89 13.22 -3.83
CA ALA A 13 -7.14 12.48 -5.05
C ALA A 13 -5.79 12.13 -5.67
N MET A 14 -5.28 10.95 -5.38
CA MET A 14 -4.24 10.33 -6.19
C MET A 14 -4.88 9.91 -7.51
N VAL A 15 -4.53 10.59 -8.58
CA VAL A 15 -5.05 10.30 -9.92
C VAL A 15 -4.16 9.22 -10.53
N CYS A 16 -4.61 7.99 -10.46
CA CYS A 16 -4.08 6.94 -11.31
C CYS A 16 -4.42 7.27 -12.77
N THR A 17 -3.42 7.62 -13.62
CA THR A 17 -3.59 8.04 -15.01
C THR A 17 -3.90 6.87 -15.96
N GLY A 18 -4.67 5.90 -15.52
CA GLY A 18 -5.09 4.74 -16.32
C GLY A 18 -6.55 4.35 -16.16
N CYS A 19 -7.24 4.83 -15.14
CA CYS A 19 -8.65 4.55 -14.93
C CYS A 19 -9.44 5.85 -15.07
N GLU A 20 -10.29 5.93 -16.10
CA GLU A 20 -11.30 6.99 -16.17
C GLU A 20 -12.25 6.78 -14.98
N VAL A 21 -12.17 7.68 -14.00
CA VAL A 21 -13.12 7.72 -12.87
C VAL A 21 -14.46 8.14 -13.46
N ASP A 22 -15.37 7.19 -13.65
CA ASP A 22 -16.77 7.51 -13.84
C ASP A 22 -17.30 8.05 -12.50
N ASP A 23 -17.81 9.27 -12.51
CA ASP A 23 -18.24 10.12 -11.38
C ASP A 23 -19.44 9.52 -10.63
N THR A 24 -19.39 8.26 -10.27
CA THR A 24 -20.34 7.65 -9.35
C THR A 24 -19.85 7.93 -7.93
N GLU A 25 -20.38 8.99 -7.35
CA GLU A 25 -20.16 9.41 -5.98
C GLU A 25 -20.07 8.20 -5.03
N LEU A 26 -18.98 8.10 -4.26
CA LEU A 26 -18.83 7.19 -3.13
C LEU A 26 -19.81 7.64 -2.02
N THR A 27 -21.09 7.32 -2.20
CA THR A 27 -22.17 7.85 -1.35
C THR A 27 -22.55 6.92 -0.22
N ASN A 28 -22.10 5.67 -0.26
CA ASN A 28 -22.42 4.68 0.74
C ASN A 28 -21.18 4.36 1.58
N HIS A 29 -21.39 4.27 2.88
CA HIS A 29 -20.34 3.92 3.82
C HIS A 29 -20.78 2.81 4.77
N LYS A 30 -19.80 2.04 5.26
CA LYS A 30 -20.01 1.00 6.26
C LYS A 30 -18.79 0.91 7.16
N THR A 31 -19.04 0.76 8.46
CA THR A 31 -18.02 0.47 9.45
C THR A 31 -18.04 -1.03 9.77
N TYR A 32 -16.87 -1.64 9.78
CA TYR A 32 -16.65 -3.01 10.21
C TYR A 32 -15.92 -2.99 11.55
N THR A 33 -16.29 -3.84 12.48
CA THR A 33 -15.60 -4.00 13.76
C THR A 33 -14.66 -5.19 13.65
N LEU A 34 -13.40 -4.97 14.04
CA LEU A 34 -12.36 -6.00 14.09
C LEU A 34 -12.33 -6.59 15.50
N TYR A 35 -12.19 -7.90 15.61
CA TYR A 35 -12.17 -8.59 16.90
C TYR A 35 -10.85 -9.30 17.18
N ASP A 36 -9.99 -9.43 16.18
CA ASP A 36 -8.72 -10.12 16.24
C ASP A 36 -7.55 -9.14 16.16
N GLU A 37 -6.40 -9.53 16.66
CA GLU A 37 -5.15 -8.80 16.48
C GLU A 37 -4.72 -8.90 15.01
N ILE A 38 -4.27 -7.76 14.44
CA ILE A 38 -3.87 -7.66 13.05
C ILE A 38 -2.44 -7.18 12.99
N SER A 39 -1.60 -7.93 12.29
CA SER A 39 -0.20 -7.59 12.02
C SER A 39 0.11 -7.51 10.52
N ALA A 40 -0.83 -7.90 9.66
CA ALA A 40 -0.65 -7.89 8.22
C ALA A 40 -1.88 -7.39 7.47
N LEU A 41 -1.64 -6.80 6.30
CA LEU A 41 -2.67 -6.40 5.33
C LEU A 41 -2.47 -7.16 4.02
N GLU A 42 -3.56 -7.64 3.43
CA GLU A 42 -3.62 -8.14 2.06
C GLU A 42 -4.71 -7.39 1.30
N ILE A 43 -4.30 -6.64 0.28
CA ILE A 43 -5.16 -5.74 -0.50
C ILE A 43 -5.18 -6.22 -1.95
N SER A 44 -6.37 -6.38 -2.51
CA SER A 44 -6.49 -6.97 -3.83
C SER A 44 -7.69 -6.46 -4.63
N ASN A 45 -7.59 -6.64 -5.96
CA ASN A 45 -8.70 -6.51 -6.88
C ASN A 45 -9.31 -5.10 -7.00
N GLY A 46 -8.47 -4.06 -7.00
CA GLY A 46 -8.88 -2.67 -7.25
C GLY A 46 -9.60 -2.02 -6.07
N VAL A 47 -9.17 -2.33 -4.86
CA VAL A 47 -9.57 -1.62 -3.64
C VAL A 47 -8.45 -0.71 -3.20
N ASP A 48 -8.76 0.57 -3.05
CA ASP A 48 -7.79 1.53 -2.51
C ASP A 48 -7.87 1.55 -0.99
N VAL A 49 -6.72 1.53 -0.33
CA VAL A 49 -6.64 1.48 1.13
C VAL A 49 -5.78 2.62 1.67
N VAL A 50 -6.30 3.29 2.69
CA VAL A 50 -5.61 4.37 3.40
C VAL A 50 -5.52 4.03 4.88
N VAL A 51 -4.33 4.12 5.45
CA VAL A 51 -4.16 4.04 6.90
C VAL A 51 -4.54 5.39 7.51
N ASP A 52 -5.50 5.38 8.44
CA ASP A 52 -6.02 6.57 9.10
C ASP A 52 -5.75 6.50 10.61
N ASP A 53 -4.89 7.38 11.10
CA ASP A 53 -4.52 7.48 12.52
C ASP A 53 -5.69 7.92 13.42
N ALA A 54 -6.76 8.48 12.84
CA ALA A 54 -7.93 8.92 13.58
C ALA A 54 -8.95 7.80 13.80
N LEU A 55 -8.82 6.66 13.11
CA LEU A 55 -9.72 5.52 13.29
C LEU A 55 -9.44 4.79 14.61
N PRO A 56 -10.49 4.34 15.30
CA PRO A 56 -10.32 3.38 16.40
C PRO A 56 -9.64 2.11 15.92
N HIS A 57 -8.74 1.55 16.74
CA HIS A 57 -7.94 0.36 16.37
C HIS A 57 -8.77 -0.90 16.05
N ASP A 58 -10.02 -0.91 16.43
CA ASP A 58 -10.97 -2.01 16.21
C ASP A 58 -11.96 -1.74 15.06
N GLN A 59 -11.72 -0.72 14.23
CA GLN A 59 -12.66 -0.34 13.16
C GLN A 59 -11.99 -0.18 11.81
N VAL A 60 -12.70 -0.62 10.78
CA VAL A 60 -12.42 -0.34 9.38
C VAL A 60 -13.61 0.40 8.78
N TYR A 61 -13.33 1.45 8.03
CA TYR A 61 -14.37 2.27 7.40
C TYR A 61 -14.28 2.17 5.88
N ALA A 62 -15.32 1.67 5.24
CA ALA A 62 -15.36 1.48 3.80
C ALA A 62 -16.34 2.44 3.14
N LEU A 63 -15.89 3.06 2.05
CA LEU A 63 -16.66 3.90 1.14
C LEU A 63 -16.76 3.22 -0.21
N THR A 64 -17.97 3.07 -0.73
CA THR A 64 -18.17 2.53 -2.07
C THR A 64 -19.58 2.85 -2.57
N ASN A 65 -19.93 2.42 -3.77
CA ASN A 65 -21.32 2.50 -4.24
C ASN A 65 -22.15 1.31 -3.71
N ALA A 66 -23.46 1.46 -3.65
CA ALA A 66 -24.37 0.46 -3.07
C ALA A 66 -24.27 -0.94 -3.69
N LYS A 67 -23.84 -1.04 -4.95
CA LYS A 67 -23.71 -2.32 -5.65
C LYS A 67 -22.46 -3.09 -5.22
N ASN A 68 -21.42 -2.37 -4.82
CA ASN A 68 -20.12 -2.95 -4.49
C ASN A 68 -20.01 -3.42 -3.05
N PHE A 69 -20.85 -2.95 -2.10
CA PHE A 69 -20.83 -3.46 -0.73
C PHE A 69 -21.07 -4.98 -0.61
N ASN A 70 -21.85 -5.54 -1.50
CA ASN A 70 -22.12 -7.00 -1.51
C ASN A 70 -20.94 -7.81 -2.09
N ARG A 71 -19.91 -7.14 -2.59
CA ARG A 71 -18.73 -7.72 -3.23
C ARG A 71 -17.45 -7.44 -2.48
N LEU A 72 -17.47 -6.36 -1.68
CA LEU A 72 -16.35 -6.01 -0.82
C LEU A 72 -16.24 -7.06 0.28
N ASN A 73 -15.12 -7.75 0.32
CA ASN A 73 -14.74 -8.67 1.39
C ASN A 73 -13.77 -7.97 2.32
N ILE A 74 -14.07 -7.95 3.60
CA ILE A 74 -13.20 -7.45 4.68
C ILE A 74 -13.28 -8.49 5.78
N GLU A 75 -12.22 -9.25 5.95
CA GLU A 75 -12.15 -10.33 6.94
C GLU A 75 -10.75 -10.46 7.52
N VAL A 76 -10.63 -10.93 8.75
CA VAL A 76 -9.36 -11.24 9.40
C VAL A 76 -9.19 -12.74 9.43
N ILE A 77 -8.06 -13.23 8.89
CA ILE A 77 -7.68 -14.63 8.88
C ILE A 77 -6.24 -14.73 9.36
N ASP A 78 -6.00 -15.47 10.42
CA ASP A 78 -4.66 -15.72 10.97
C ASP A 78 -3.81 -14.44 11.17
N GLY A 79 -4.43 -13.34 11.65
CA GLY A 79 -3.77 -12.06 11.92
C GLY A 79 -3.57 -11.18 10.67
N THR A 80 -4.05 -11.60 9.52
CA THR A 80 -4.05 -10.82 8.28
C THR A 80 -5.43 -10.24 8.01
N LEU A 81 -5.51 -8.94 7.79
CA LEU A 81 -6.72 -8.28 7.32
C LEU A 81 -6.77 -8.33 5.79
N HIS A 82 -7.65 -9.16 5.28
CA HIS A 82 -7.90 -9.30 3.84
C HIS A 82 -8.94 -8.29 3.39
N ILE A 83 -8.58 -7.47 2.39
CA ILE A 83 -9.43 -6.43 1.81
C ILE A 83 -9.44 -6.62 0.29
N GLY A 84 -10.60 -6.92 -0.28
CA GLY A 84 -10.70 -7.13 -1.71
C GLY A 84 -12.13 -7.18 -2.19
N VAL A 85 -12.31 -7.15 -3.50
CA VAL A 85 -13.63 -7.37 -4.12
C VAL A 85 -13.65 -8.70 -4.85
N SER A 86 -14.74 -9.46 -4.66
CA SER A 86 -14.93 -10.70 -5.41
C SER A 86 -15.11 -10.39 -6.90
N ILE A 87 -14.21 -10.97 -7.71
CA ILE A 87 -14.13 -10.72 -9.15
C ILE A 87 -15.34 -11.32 -9.85
N SER A 88 -16.10 -10.49 -10.51
CA SER A 88 -16.95 -10.90 -11.62
C SER A 88 -17.28 -9.75 -12.57
N ILE A 89 -16.52 -8.63 -12.60
CA ILE A 89 -16.96 -7.48 -13.39
C ILE A 89 -15.78 -6.77 -14.02
N PHE A 90 -15.86 -6.73 -15.35
CA PHE A 90 -15.25 -5.70 -16.14
C PHE A 90 -15.99 -4.37 -15.85
N GLY A 91 -15.43 -3.52 -15.02
CA GLY A 91 -15.99 -2.22 -14.66
C GLY A 91 -15.25 -1.62 -13.48
N HIS A 92 -14.98 -0.34 -13.52
CA HIS A 92 -14.28 0.41 -12.48
C HIS A 92 -15.04 0.26 -11.15
N ASN A 93 -14.44 -0.43 -10.19
CA ASN A 93 -14.95 -0.55 -8.85
C ASN A 93 -14.24 0.48 -7.98
N CYS A 94 -14.88 1.61 -7.73
CA CYS A 94 -14.37 2.56 -6.76
C CYS A 94 -14.72 2.07 -5.35
N CYS A 95 -13.76 1.46 -4.68
CA CYS A 95 -13.83 1.11 -3.26
C CYS A 95 -12.67 1.76 -2.55
N LEU A 96 -12.95 2.60 -1.57
CA LEU A 96 -11.95 3.20 -0.71
C LEU A 96 -12.17 2.70 0.72
N VAL A 97 -11.12 2.14 1.30
CA VAL A 97 -11.18 1.56 2.65
C VAL A 97 -10.16 2.24 3.54
N TYR A 98 -10.61 2.75 4.66
CA TYR A 98 -9.74 3.27 5.70
C TYR A 98 -9.53 2.20 6.77
N VAL A 99 -8.27 1.94 7.08
CA VAL A 99 -7.86 1.01 8.13
C VAL A 99 -7.16 1.76 9.25
N PRO A 100 -7.23 1.28 10.51
CA PRO A 100 -6.56 1.95 11.62
C PRO A 100 -5.04 1.86 11.49
N SER A 101 -4.35 2.83 12.06
CA SER A 101 -2.89 2.78 12.20
C SER A 101 -2.52 1.77 13.28
N LEU A 102 -1.97 0.64 12.87
CA LEU A 102 -1.47 -0.44 13.72
C LEU A 102 0.00 -0.71 13.39
N ALA A 103 0.65 -1.56 14.21
CA ALA A 103 2.01 -2.02 13.93
C ALA A 103 1.97 -3.14 12.87
N TYR A 104 1.71 -2.78 11.62
CA TYR A 104 1.75 -3.75 10.53
C TYR A 104 3.19 -4.15 10.23
N GLU A 105 3.44 -5.47 10.20
CA GLU A 105 4.72 -6.06 9.83
C GLU A 105 4.77 -6.45 8.35
N SER A 106 3.61 -6.63 7.71
CA SER A 106 3.49 -7.01 6.30
C SER A 106 2.31 -6.32 5.62
N VAL A 107 2.56 -5.84 4.39
CA VAL A 107 1.53 -5.28 3.51
C VAL A 107 1.70 -5.89 2.13
N GLU A 108 0.70 -6.62 1.65
CA GLU A 108 0.66 -7.20 0.31
C GLU A 108 -0.41 -6.48 -0.52
N ILE A 109 -0.03 -5.97 -1.70
CA ILE A 109 -0.88 -5.14 -2.55
C ILE A 109 -0.84 -5.70 -3.97
N GLY A 110 -2.02 -5.95 -4.54
CA GLY A 110 -2.07 -6.47 -5.89
C GLY A 110 -3.38 -6.18 -6.62
N GLY A 111 -3.40 -6.45 -7.92
CA GLY A 111 -4.61 -6.36 -8.71
C GLY A 111 -5.12 -4.95 -8.97
N CYS A 112 -4.24 -3.99 -9.23
CA CYS A 112 -4.55 -2.56 -9.46
C CYS A 112 -5.21 -1.90 -8.26
N SER A 113 -4.65 -2.11 -7.08
CA SER A 113 -5.05 -1.50 -5.80
C SER A 113 -4.01 -0.48 -5.37
N ASP A 114 -4.44 0.62 -4.78
CA ASP A 114 -3.53 1.64 -4.26
C ASP A 114 -3.53 1.62 -2.73
N PHE A 115 -2.34 1.81 -2.15
CA PHE A 115 -2.16 1.82 -0.70
C PHE A 115 -1.40 3.06 -0.24
N SER A 116 -1.86 3.70 0.83
CA SER A 116 -1.14 4.83 1.44
C SER A 116 -1.08 4.76 2.96
N TRP A 117 0.11 5.07 3.51
CA TRP A 117 0.36 5.12 4.95
C TRP A 117 1.32 6.26 5.30
N ASP A 118 0.82 7.36 5.85
CA ASP A 118 1.59 8.58 6.09
C ASP A 118 2.45 8.59 7.37
N ASN A 119 2.14 7.76 8.36
CA ASN A 119 2.81 7.79 9.67
C ASN A 119 3.28 6.39 10.10
N CYS A 120 3.96 5.69 9.19
CA CYS A 120 4.54 4.38 9.49
C CYS A 120 5.59 4.50 10.61
N ASN A 121 5.51 3.61 11.59
CA ASN A 121 6.54 3.44 12.61
C ASN A 121 6.65 1.94 12.92
N SER A 122 7.62 1.27 12.31
CA SER A 122 7.75 -0.18 12.37
C SER A 122 9.20 -0.62 12.64
N ASP A 123 9.37 -1.65 13.47
CA ASP A 123 10.68 -2.30 13.61
C ASP A 123 11.01 -3.16 12.39
N VAL A 124 10.00 -3.81 11.82
CA VAL A 124 10.15 -4.64 10.60
C VAL A 124 8.93 -4.44 9.72
N LEU A 125 9.17 -4.02 8.49
CA LEU A 125 8.11 -3.86 7.49
C LEU A 125 8.47 -4.61 6.22
N SER A 126 7.61 -5.49 5.79
CA SER A 126 7.66 -6.18 4.50
C SER A 126 6.53 -5.67 3.59
N ILE A 127 6.90 -5.20 2.42
CA ILE A 127 5.96 -4.68 1.42
C ILE A 127 6.08 -5.54 0.16
N SER A 128 4.95 -6.05 -0.32
CA SER A 128 4.88 -6.75 -1.60
C SER A 128 3.87 -6.04 -2.50
N VAL A 129 4.33 -5.50 -3.64
CA VAL A 129 3.49 -4.78 -4.59
C VAL A 129 3.54 -5.46 -5.94
N SER A 130 2.38 -5.71 -6.53
CA SER A 130 2.32 -6.46 -7.78
C SER A 130 1.19 -6.05 -8.71
N GLY A 131 1.35 -6.40 -9.99
CA GLY A 131 0.35 -6.09 -11.01
C GLY A 131 0.54 -4.66 -11.55
N GLY A 132 -0.41 -3.80 -11.37
CA GLY A 132 -0.35 -2.36 -11.64
C GLY A 132 -0.86 -1.62 -10.42
N SER A 133 -0.31 -1.95 -9.25
CA SER A 133 -0.68 -1.41 -7.95
C SER A 133 0.35 -0.40 -7.49
N ASP A 134 -0.09 0.64 -6.80
CA ASP A 134 0.78 1.69 -6.29
C ASP A 134 0.80 1.67 -4.75
N CYS A 135 1.99 1.79 -4.18
CA CYS A 135 2.20 1.81 -2.74
C CYS A 135 2.94 3.08 -2.34
N TYR A 136 2.38 3.83 -1.41
CA TYR A 136 2.97 5.05 -0.89
C TYR A 136 3.07 5.00 0.64
N ILE A 137 4.30 5.00 1.17
CA ILE A 137 4.53 4.92 2.62
C ILE A 137 5.54 5.98 3.06
N LYS A 138 5.19 6.68 4.14
CA LYS A 138 6.07 7.63 4.83
C LYS A 138 6.26 7.25 6.28
N GLY A 139 7.38 7.64 6.86
CA GLY A 139 7.66 7.46 8.28
C GLY A 139 9.02 6.87 8.55
N VAL A 140 9.08 5.87 9.43
CA VAL A 140 10.34 5.23 9.83
C VAL A 140 10.18 3.71 9.93
N ALA A 141 11.23 2.98 9.52
CA ALA A 141 11.35 1.54 9.73
C ALA A 141 12.79 1.18 10.13
N GLN A 142 12.99 0.21 11.02
CA GLN A 142 14.33 -0.29 11.28
C GLN A 142 14.79 -1.21 10.15
N LYS A 143 13.92 -2.11 9.73
CA LYS A 143 14.15 -3.03 8.61
C LYS A 143 13.01 -2.93 7.61
N LEU A 144 13.35 -2.72 6.36
CA LEU A 144 12.42 -2.62 5.25
C LEU A 144 12.73 -3.66 4.18
N SER A 145 11.74 -4.45 3.81
CA SER A 145 11.81 -5.33 2.63
C SER A 145 10.78 -4.90 1.62
N ILE A 146 11.19 -4.68 0.38
CA ILE A 146 10.31 -4.34 -0.73
C ILE A 146 10.46 -5.39 -1.82
N ASP A 147 9.36 -6.05 -2.16
CA ASP A 147 9.23 -6.94 -3.29
C ASP A 147 8.26 -6.30 -4.30
N SER A 148 8.75 -5.78 -5.42
CA SER A 148 7.93 -5.13 -6.45
C SER A 148 8.02 -5.86 -7.78
N SER A 149 6.86 -6.08 -8.41
CA SER A 149 6.81 -6.84 -9.65
C SER A 149 5.66 -6.44 -10.59
N GLY A 150 5.83 -6.71 -11.87
CA GLY A 150 4.85 -6.35 -12.88
C GLY A 150 5.08 -4.92 -13.38
N GLY A 151 4.11 -4.08 -13.31
CA GLY A 151 4.19 -2.63 -13.51
C GLY A 151 3.69 -1.93 -12.24
N ALA A 152 4.22 -2.32 -11.09
CA ALA A 152 3.85 -1.82 -9.78
C ALA A 152 4.84 -0.78 -9.29
N ASP A 153 4.35 0.26 -8.62
CA ASP A 153 5.17 1.34 -8.11
C ASP A 153 5.19 1.32 -6.57
N ALA A 154 6.41 1.28 -6.00
CA ALA A 154 6.62 1.33 -4.56
C ALA A 154 7.34 2.62 -4.17
N GLU A 155 6.56 3.66 -3.82
CA GLU A 155 7.11 4.95 -3.42
C GLU A 155 7.31 5.02 -1.90
N CYS A 156 8.54 4.71 -1.47
CA CYS A 156 9.01 4.79 -0.08
C CYS A 156 10.10 5.85 0.09
N SER A 157 10.12 6.88 -0.77
CA SER A 157 11.12 7.94 -0.76
C SER A 157 11.06 8.89 0.46
N GLU A 158 10.00 8.78 1.26
CA GLU A 158 9.82 9.47 2.54
C GLU A 158 9.72 8.49 3.73
N LEU A 159 10.07 7.21 3.53
CA LEU A 159 10.18 6.20 4.58
C LEU A 159 11.66 5.98 4.91
N GLU A 160 12.10 6.57 6.02
CA GLU A 160 13.48 6.42 6.51
C GLU A 160 13.71 4.99 7.03
N ALA A 161 14.64 4.26 6.44
CA ALA A 161 14.94 2.90 6.87
C ALA A 161 16.43 2.68 7.08
N GLU A 162 16.79 1.85 8.10
CA GLU A 162 18.19 1.52 8.36
C GLU A 162 18.67 0.39 7.45
N ASP A 163 18.07 -0.79 7.54
CA ASP A 163 18.43 -1.95 6.74
C ASP A 163 17.36 -2.21 5.68
N VAL A 164 17.74 -2.09 4.40
CA VAL A 164 16.82 -2.22 3.28
C VAL A 164 17.16 -3.41 2.40
N THR A 165 16.15 -4.18 2.07
CA THR A 165 16.20 -5.24 1.05
C THR A 165 15.20 -4.93 -0.06
N ILE A 166 15.65 -4.91 -1.30
CA ILE A 166 14.79 -4.64 -2.47
C ILE A 166 14.94 -5.78 -3.47
N ASN A 167 13.79 -6.31 -3.91
CA ASN A 167 13.69 -7.20 -5.06
C ASN A 167 12.70 -6.55 -6.05
N ALA A 168 13.21 -6.00 -7.14
CA ALA A 168 12.41 -5.35 -8.18
C ALA A 168 12.47 -6.13 -9.49
N SER A 169 11.34 -6.32 -10.14
CA SER A 169 11.29 -7.09 -11.38
C SER A 169 10.15 -6.68 -12.31
N GLY A 170 10.29 -6.98 -13.59
CA GLY A 170 9.30 -6.59 -14.59
C GLY A 170 9.58 -5.17 -15.10
N GLY A 171 8.61 -4.29 -15.05
CA GLY A 171 8.73 -2.86 -15.30
C GLY A 171 8.23 -2.12 -14.06
N SER A 172 8.71 -2.51 -12.88
CA SER A 172 8.32 -1.89 -11.61
C SER A 172 9.26 -0.76 -11.23
N ASP A 173 8.72 0.26 -10.60
CA ASP A 173 9.49 1.40 -10.09
C ASP A 173 9.54 1.35 -8.55
N VAL A 174 10.74 1.53 -7.98
CA VAL A 174 10.95 1.49 -6.53
C VAL A 174 11.79 2.68 -6.07
N ASP A 175 11.21 3.52 -5.21
CA ASP A 175 11.89 4.58 -4.50
C ASP A 175 12.08 4.22 -3.03
N ALA A 176 13.30 4.26 -2.50
CA ALA A 176 13.58 3.92 -1.10
C ALA A 176 14.68 4.77 -0.48
N VAL A 177 14.66 4.87 0.85
CA VAL A 177 15.74 5.47 1.65
C VAL A 177 16.44 4.38 2.45
N ALA A 178 17.77 4.24 2.27
CA ALA A 178 18.56 3.27 3.01
C ALA A 178 19.73 4.00 3.73
N ASN A 179 19.70 3.97 5.06
CA ASN A 179 20.66 4.73 5.86
C ASN A 179 21.86 3.91 6.32
N SER A 180 21.72 2.59 6.49
CA SER A 180 22.78 1.70 7.01
C SER A 180 23.22 0.64 5.99
N THR A 181 22.34 -0.31 5.64
CA THR A 181 22.67 -1.38 4.69
C THR A 181 21.65 -1.53 3.57
N LEU A 182 22.13 -1.96 2.40
CA LEU A 182 21.29 -2.24 1.22
C LEU A 182 21.64 -3.61 0.61
N SER A 183 20.59 -4.43 0.46
CA SER A 183 20.59 -5.64 -0.36
C SER A 183 19.66 -5.45 -1.53
N LEU A 184 20.17 -5.49 -2.77
CA LEU A 184 19.40 -5.19 -3.97
C LEU A 184 19.44 -6.32 -4.98
N ARG A 185 18.28 -6.67 -5.51
CA ARG A 185 18.11 -7.41 -6.75
C ARG A 185 17.16 -6.63 -7.65
N ALA A 186 17.60 -6.33 -8.87
CA ALA A 186 16.76 -5.68 -9.88
C ALA A 186 16.89 -6.41 -11.22
N SER A 187 15.76 -6.64 -11.88
CA SER A 187 15.75 -7.38 -13.15
C SER A 187 14.62 -6.96 -14.08
N GLY A 188 14.71 -7.35 -15.34
CA GLY A 188 13.73 -6.94 -16.34
C GLY A 188 14.00 -5.51 -16.80
N GLY A 189 13.05 -4.63 -16.70
CA GLY A 189 13.16 -3.19 -16.91
C GLY A 189 12.72 -2.43 -15.66
N ALA A 190 13.08 -2.92 -14.48
CA ALA A 190 12.78 -2.26 -13.23
C ALA A 190 13.69 -1.06 -13.00
N ASP A 191 13.12 0.04 -12.51
CA ASP A 191 13.84 1.25 -12.16
C ASP A 191 13.86 1.43 -10.63
N VAL A 192 15.06 1.60 -10.04
CA VAL A 192 15.22 1.68 -8.58
C VAL A 192 15.99 2.93 -8.20
N HIS A 193 15.38 3.80 -7.40
CA HIS A 193 16.01 5.02 -6.90
C HIS A 193 16.26 4.90 -5.40
N ILE A 194 17.53 5.03 -5.01
CA ILE A 194 17.96 4.92 -3.62
C ILE A 194 18.45 6.27 -3.12
N LYS A 195 17.86 6.75 -2.05
CA LYS A 195 18.39 7.86 -1.25
C LYS A 195 19.20 7.31 -0.08
N GLY A 196 20.16 8.12 0.40
CA GLY A 196 21.05 7.75 1.50
C GLY A 196 22.43 7.30 1.02
N ASN A 197 23.22 6.76 1.96
CA ASN A 197 24.57 6.28 1.68
C ASN A 197 24.82 4.93 2.35
N PRO A 198 24.07 3.89 1.99
CA PRO A 198 24.16 2.59 2.65
C PRO A 198 25.43 1.83 2.30
N GLN A 199 25.85 0.93 3.18
CA GLN A 199 26.78 -0.12 2.84
C GLN A 199 26.06 -1.17 1.97
N ILE A 200 26.54 -1.39 0.75
CA ILE A 200 26.01 -2.42 -0.14
C ILE A 200 26.47 -3.80 0.37
N VAL A 201 25.52 -4.62 0.80
CA VAL A 201 25.78 -5.99 1.29
C VAL A 201 25.49 -7.05 0.24
N HIS A 202 24.59 -6.76 -0.69
CA HIS A 202 24.31 -7.59 -1.86
C HIS A 202 23.90 -6.72 -3.04
N TRP A 203 24.34 -7.12 -4.24
CA TRP A 203 24.04 -6.39 -5.48
C TRP A 203 23.91 -7.35 -6.64
N ASP A 204 22.71 -7.44 -7.22
CA ASP A 204 22.42 -8.26 -8.39
C ASP A 204 21.47 -7.49 -9.31
N VAL A 205 22.02 -6.89 -10.37
CA VAL A 205 21.25 -6.11 -11.35
C VAL A 205 21.42 -6.75 -12.72
N SER A 206 20.32 -7.04 -13.38
CA SER A 206 20.30 -7.76 -14.64
C SER A 206 19.19 -7.29 -15.59
N GLY A 207 19.29 -7.66 -16.87
CA GLY A 207 18.33 -7.23 -17.87
C GLY A 207 18.56 -5.78 -18.29
N SER A 208 17.50 -4.99 -18.33
CA SER A 208 17.51 -3.55 -18.61
C SER A 208 17.13 -2.74 -17.36
N ALA A 209 17.28 -3.34 -16.19
CA ALA A 209 17.00 -2.63 -14.94
C ALA A 209 18.03 -1.50 -14.74
N ASP A 210 17.55 -0.36 -14.25
CA ASP A 210 18.36 0.80 -13.90
C ASP A 210 18.34 1.05 -12.39
N VAL A 211 19.46 1.51 -11.83
CA VAL A 211 19.57 1.81 -10.40
C VAL A 211 20.31 3.10 -10.20
N GLU A 212 19.65 4.07 -9.61
CA GLU A 212 20.21 5.39 -9.34
C GLU A 212 20.32 5.66 -7.83
N PHE A 213 21.41 6.34 -7.45
CA PHE A 213 21.62 6.86 -6.09
C PHE A 213 21.53 8.38 -6.09
N ASN A 214 20.67 8.93 -5.21
CA ASN A 214 20.42 10.37 -5.07
C ASN A 214 20.85 10.90 -3.70
#